data_bb3137bb99817ece7a303d4656728e07
#
_entry.id   bb3137bb99817ece7a303d4656728e07
#
_cell.length_a   1.000
_cell.length_b   1.000
_cell.length_c   1.000
_cell.angle_alpha   90.00
_cell.angle_beta   90.00
_cell.angle_gamma   90.00
#
_symmetry.space_group_name_H-M   'P 1'
#
loop_
_entity.id
_entity.type
_entity.pdbx_description
1 polymer ?
#
loop_
_entity_poly.entity_id
_entity_poly.type
_entity_poly.pdbx_seq_one_letter_code
_entity_poly.pdbx_strand_id
1 'polypeptide(L)'
;MVYLAQSSTTLRNRTTAAKGLSNELLAAAEFAKDPNLIVFTPIGAGPIDILVLNIKTGEYTAYDVKTQNYRKNGWKISRSKTGEQKRLGVKILNFDPESK
;
A
#
# COMPACT_ATOMS: atom_id res chain seq x y z
N MET A 1 5.96 16.83 19.36
CA MET A 1 4.82 16.38 18.54
C MET A 1 3.59 17.20 18.86
N VAL A 2 2.90 17.68 17.86
CA VAL A 2 1.64 18.39 18.05
C VAL A 2 0.49 17.40 18.11
N TYR A 3 -0.32 17.50 19.15
CA TYR A 3 -1.51 16.67 19.28
C TYR A 3 -2.74 17.49 18.94
N LEU A 4 -3.57 16.98 18.05
CA LEU A 4 -4.80 17.62 17.64
C LEU A 4 -5.99 16.80 18.10
N ALA A 5 -6.90 17.43 18.86
CA ALA A 5 -8.14 16.80 19.27
C ALA A 5 -9.03 16.60 18.03
N GLN A 6 -9.75 15.48 18.00
CA GLN A 6 -10.56 15.12 16.84
C GLN A 6 -11.93 14.64 17.26
N SER A 7 -12.91 14.87 16.37
CA SER A 7 -14.25 14.35 16.58
C SER A 7 -14.30 12.83 16.38
N SER A 8 -15.35 12.19 16.86
CA SER A 8 -15.52 10.75 16.69
C SER A 8 -15.61 10.33 15.22
N THR A 9 -16.22 11.17 14.36
CA THR A 9 -16.27 10.92 12.91
C THR A 9 -14.87 10.96 12.32
N THR A 10 -14.08 11.96 12.70
CA THR A 10 -12.70 12.09 12.25
C THR A 10 -11.86 10.92 12.76
N LEU A 11 -12.12 10.45 13.97
CA LEU A 11 -11.41 9.30 14.52
C LEU A 11 -11.65 8.04 13.68
N ARG A 12 -12.88 7.81 13.21
CA ARG A 12 -13.18 6.69 12.34
C ARG A 12 -12.36 6.76 11.04
N ASN A 13 -12.31 7.94 10.42
CA ASN A 13 -11.53 8.14 9.19
C ASN A 13 -10.04 7.95 9.46
N ARG A 14 -9.55 8.40 10.61
CA ARG A 14 -8.16 8.20 10.99
C ARG A 14 -7.83 6.73 11.20
N THR A 15 -8.75 5.96 11.78
CA THR A 15 -8.55 4.53 11.98
C THR A 15 -8.41 3.81 10.65
N THR A 16 -9.24 4.13 9.67
CA THR A 16 -9.15 3.55 8.34
C THR A 16 -7.84 3.93 7.65
N ALA A 17 -7.45 5.21 7.74
CA ALA A 17 -6.20 5.68 7.15
C ALA A 17 -4.98 5.04 7.80
N ALA A 18 -5.00 4.91 9.13
CA ALA A 18 -3.91 4.29 9.86
C ALA A 18 -3.75 2.81 9.49
N LYS A 19 -4.86 2.11 9.32
CA LYS A 19 -4.84 0.71 8.89
C LYS A 19 -4.25 0.57 7.50
N GLY A 20 -4.64 1.44 6.57
CA GLY A 20 -4.08 1.46 5.22
C GLY A 20 -2.58 1.72 5.22
N LEU A 21 -2.14 2.74 5.95
CA LEU A 21 -0.72 3.06 6.07
C LEU A 21 0.07 1.90 6.71
N SER A 22 -0.49 1.29 7.76
CA SER A 22 0.14 0.15 8.42
C SER A 22 0.36 -1.00 7.43
N ASN A 23 -0.64 -1.30 6.60
CA ASN A 23 -0.52 -2.36 5.60
C ASN A 23 0.52 -2.02 4.53
N GLU A 24 0.61 -0.76 4.13
CA GLU A 24 1.64 -0.31 3.19
C GLU A 24 3.03 -0.52 3.78
N LEU A 25 3.22 -0.18 5.05
CA LEU A 25 4.51 -0.34 5.73
C LEU A 25 4.87 -1.82 5.92
N LEU A 26 3.89 -2.66 6.21
CA LEU A 26 4.12 -4.10 6.32
C LEU A 26 4.52 -4.70 4.97
N ALA A 27 3.86 -4.27 3.90
CA ALA A 27 4.22 -4.71 2.55
C ALA A 27 5.63 -4.25 2.19
N ALA A 28 5.97 -3.00 2.51
CA ALA A 28 7.31 -2.48 2.28
C ALA A 28 8.36 -3.29 3.05
N ALA A 29 8.04 -3.68 4.29
CA ALA A 29 8.93 -4.49 5.11
C ALA A 29 9.20 -5.86 4.48
N GLU A 30 8.20 -6.47 3.86
CA GLU A 30 8.38 -7.75 3.17
C GLU A 30 9.36 -7.62 2.00
N PHE A 31 9.22 -6.56 1.18
CA PHE A 31 10.18 -6.31 0.11
C PHE A 31 11.58 -6.05 0.66
N ALA A 32 11.66 -5.33 1.77
CA ALA A 32 12.94 -4.94 2.35
C ALA A 32 13.75 -6.10 2.92
N LYS A 33 13.15 -7.27 3.06
CA LYS A 33 13.87 -8.47 3.48
C LYS A 33 14.86 -8.96 2.41
N ASP A 34 14.61 -8.61 1.15
CA ASP A 34 15.50 -8.99 0.06
C ASP A 34 16.63 -7.95 -0.05
N PRO A 35 17.91 -8.35 0.13
CA PRO A 35 19.01 -7.41 0.09
C PRO A 35 19.25 -6.79 -1.28
N ASN A 36 18.64 -7.32 -2.33
CA ASN A 36 18.74 -6.76 -3.69
C ASN A 36 17.66 -5.73 -3.99
N LEU A 37 16.76 -5.48 -3.05
CA LEU A 37 15.66 -4.53 -3.23
C LEU A 37 15.82 -3.34 -2.31
N ILE A 38 15.60 -2.16 -2.85
CA ILE A 38 15.51 -0.93 -2.07
C ILE A 38 14.09 -0.42 -2.20
N VAL A 39 13.46 -0.13 -1.07
CA VAL A 39 12.07 0.29 -1.03
C VAL A 39 11.99 1.78 -0.75
N PHE A 40 11.20 2.48 -1.55
CA PHE A 40 10.94 3.91 -1.37
C PHE A 40 9.45 4.10 -1.11
N THR A 41 9.12 4.94 -0.13
CA THR A 41 7.73 5.31 0.14
C THR A 41 7.56 6.79 -0.21
N PRO A 42 6.56 7.14 -1.03
CA PRO A 42 6.38 8.54 -1.43
C PRO A 42 5.85 9.38 -0.28
N ILE A 43 6.18 10.65 -0.30
CA ILE A 43 5.62 11.63 0.60
C ILE A 43 4.46 12.30 -0.14
N GLY A 44 3.28 12.27 0.47
CA GLY A 44 2.08 12.87 -0.13
C GLY A 44 1.20 11.86 -0.81
N ALA A 45 0.04 12.31 -1.26
CA ALA A 45 -0.94 11.48 -1.93
C ALA A 45 -0.59 11.28 -3.40
N GLY A 46 -0.92 10.11 -3.92
CA GLY A 46 -0.66 9.81 -5.32
C GLY A 46 -1.04 8.38 -5.66
N PRO A 47 -0.86 7.99 -6.92
CA PRO A 47 -1.25 6.66 -7.40
C PRO A 47 -0.27 5.55 -7.02
N ILE A 48 0.87 5.91 -6.41
CA ILE A 48 1.92 4.95 -6.06
C ILE A 48 2.07 4.93 -4.54
N ASP A 49 1.97 3.75 -3.94
CA ASP A 49 2.17 3.58 -2.50
C ASP A 49 3.60 3.17 -2.16
N ILE A 50 4.22 2.35 -3.00
CA ILE A 50 5.56 1.84 -2.80
C ILE A 50 6.29 1.80 -4.13
N LEU A 51 7.55 2.24 -4.13
CA LEU A 51 8.43 2.09 -5.28
C LEU A 51 9.59 1.18 -4.88
N VAL A 52 9.84 0.14 -5.67
CA VAL A 52 10.89 -0.84 -5.38
C VAL A 52 11.93 -0.81 -6.48
N LEU A 53 13.19 -0.62 -6.10
CA LEU A 53 14.32 -0.70 -7.01
C LEU A 53 15.02 -2.05 -6.83
N ASN A 54 15.17 -2.80 -7.91
CA ASN A 54 16.01 -3.98 -7.92
C ASN A 54 17.42 -3.55 -8.31
N ILE A 55 18.38 -3.60 -7.38
CA ILE A 55 19.71 -3.09 -7.63
C ILE A 55 20.53 -3.97 -8.56
N LYS A 56 20.13 -5.23 -8.75
CA LYS A 56 20.80 -6.12 -9.71
C LYS A 56 20.44 -5.78 -11.14
N THR A 57 19.20 -5.43 -11.38
CA THR A 57 18.72 -5.17 -12.76
C THR A 57 18.61 -3.68 -13.07
N GLY A 58 18.55 -2.84 -12.03
CA GLY A 58 18.31 -1.42 -12.19
C GLY A 58 16.85 -1.06 -12.46
N GLU A 59 15.95 -2.04 -12.37
CA GLU A 59 14.54 -1.81 -12.66
C GLU A 59 13.78 -1.31 -11.45
N TYR A 60 12.86 -0.37 -11.70
CA TYR A 60 11.92 0.13 -10.70
C TYR A 60 10.55 -0.47 -10.94
N THR A 61 9.88 -0.84 -9.86
CA THR A 61 8.49 -1.30 -9.92
C THR A 61 7.67 -0.48 -8.94
N ALA A 62 6.57 0.10 -9.43
CA ALA A 62 5.66 0.88 -8.61
C ALA A 62 4.45 0.02 -8.24
N TYR A 63 4.04 0.09 -6.98
CA TYR A 63 2.92 -0.69 -6.46
C TYR A 63 1.87 0.20 -5.82
N ASP A 64 0.62 -0.19 -6.00
CA ASP A 64 -0.53 0.30 -5.26
C ASP A 64 -0.94 -0.84 -4.33
N VAL A 65 -0.80 -0.64 -3.02
CA VAL A 65 -1.06 -1.68 -2.03
C VAL A 65 -2.53 -1.65 -1.66
N LYS A 66 -3.19 -2.78 -1.87
CA LYS A 66 -4.59 -2.95 -1.48
C LYS A 66 -4.68 -4.04 -0.43
N THR A 67 -5.45 -3.78 0.64
CA THR A 67 -5.70 -4.79 1.66
C THR A 67 -6.62 -5.85 1.07
N GLN A 68 -6.29 -7.10 1.31
CA GLN A 68 -7.10 -8.21 0.87
C GLN A 68 -8.40 -8.23 1.67
N ASN A 69 -9.54 -8.10 0.98
CA ASN A 69 -10.86 -8.07 1.59
C ASN A 69 -11.78 -9.10 0.96
N TYR A 70 -12.73 -9.59 1.76
CA TYR A 70 -13.74 -10.52 1.32
C TYR A 70 -15.12 -9.96 1.64
N ARG A 71 -16.10 -10.28 0.81
CA ARG A 71 -17.49 -9.95 1.09
C ARG A 71 -18.02 -10.88 2.18
N LYS A 72 -19.21 -10.56 2.73
CA LYS A 72 -19.85 -11.34 3.79
C LYS A 72 -19.99 -12.81 3.44
N ASN A 73 -20.18 -13.11 2.15
CA ASN A 73 -20.33 -14.48 1.66
C ASN A 73 -18.99 -15.14 1.32
N GLY A 74 -17.89 -14.52 1.67
CA GLY A 74 -16.56 -15.05 1.40
C GLY A 74 -16.00 -14.71 0.03
N TRP A 75 -16.71 -13.92 -0.76
CA TRP A 75 -16.25 -13.55 -2.09
C TRP A 75 -15.19 -12.44 -2.01
N LYS A 76 -14.11 -12.65 -2.72
CA LYS A 76 -13.01 -11.71 -2.79
C LYS A 76 -13.41 -10.46 -3.56
N ILE A 77 -13.10 -9.29 -3.01
CA ILE A 77 -13.37 -8.02 -3.67
C ILE A 77 -12.28 -7.75 -4.71
N SER A 78 -12.69 -7.59 -5.97
CA SER A 78 -11.77 -7.23 -7.05
C SER A 78 -11.56 -5.73 -7.08
N ARG A 79 -10.34 -5.33 -7.42
CA ARG A 79 -9.98 -3.93 -7.58
C ARG A 79 -9.31 -3.73 -8.93
N SER A 80 -9.63 -2.62 -9.57
CA SER A 80 -9.07 -2.27 -10.88
C SER A 80 -8.10 -1.10 -10.75
N LYS A 81 -7.14 -1.04 -11.65
CA LYS A 81 -6.24 0.11 -11.75
C LYS A 81 -6.99 1.30 -12.31
N THR A 82 -6.64 2.50 -11.84
CA THR A 82 -7.10 3.74 -12.46
C THR A 82 -6.39 3.95 -13.79
N GLY A 83 -6.92 4.85 -14.63
CA GLY A 83 -6.26 5.21 -15.88
C GLY A 83 -4.86 5.75 -15.67
N GLU A 84 -4.67 6.55 -14.61
CA GLU A 84 -3.36 7.10 -14.26
C GLU A 84 -2.38 5.99 -13.88
N GLN A 85 -2.82 5.04 -13.09
CA GLN A 85 -1.97 3.91 -12.68
C GLN A 85 -1.56 3.05 -13.87
N LYS A 86 -2.47 2.82 -14.81
CA LYS A 86 -2.16 2.07 -16.03
C LYS A 86 -1.09 2.78 -16.85
N ARG A 87 -1.23 4.10 -17.00
CA ARG A 87 -0.27 4.92 -17.75
C ARG A 87 1.12 4.88 -17.11
N LEU A 88 1.19 4.86 -15.78
CA LEU A 88 2.46 4.87 -15.04
C LEU A 88 3.04 3.48 -14.82
N GLY A 89 2.35 2.44 -15.26
CA GLY A 89 2.82 1.07 -15.09
C GLY A 89 2.75 0.58 -13.65
N VAL A 90 1.86 1.13 -12.85
CA VAL A 90 1.69 0.73 -11.45
C VAL A 90 1.04 -0.65 -11.37
N LYS A 91 1.59 -1.51 -10.52
CA LYS A 91 1.03 -2.84 -10.26
C LYS A 91 0.21 -2.80 -8.98
N ILE A 92 -0.89 -3.55 -8.96
CA ILE A 92 -1.68 -3.69 -7.74
C ILE A 92 -1.13 -4.85 -6.94
N LEU A 93 -0.78 -4.57 -5.69
CA LEU A 93 -0.33 -5.59 -4.74
C LEU A 93 -1.46 -5.85 -3.74
N ASN A 94 -2.07 -7.02 -3.83
CA ASN A 94 -3.09 -7.43 -2.88
C ASN A 94 -2.37 -8.01 -1.66
N PHE A 95 -2.38 -7.26 -0.57
CA PHE A 95 -1.63 -7.60 0.63
C PHE A 95 -2.57 -8.08 1.72
N ASP A 96 -2.26 -9.26 2.26
CA ASP A 96 -2.97 -9.83 3.40
C ASP A 96 -2.00 -9.90 4.57
N PRO A 97 -2.11 -9.00 5.57
CA PRO A 97 -1.18 -8.97 6.69
C PRO A 97 -1.28 -10.21 7.58
N GLU A 98 -2.36 -10.97 7.49
CA GLU A 98 -2.56 -12.17 8.26
C GLU A 98 -2.10 -13.44 7.53
N SER A 99 -1.73 -13.30 6.28
CA SER A 99 -1.20 -14.42 5.49
C SER A 99 0.22 -14.75 5.91
N LYS A 100 0.50 -16.02 5.97
CA LYS A 100 1.84 -16.49 6.36
C LYS A 100 2.51 -17.24 5.23
#